data_ba9797235f999df24cf81dccc1618774
#
_entry.id   ba9797235f999df24cf81dccc1618774
#
_cell.length_a   1.000
_cell.length_b   1.000
_cell.length_c   1.000
_cell.angle_alpha   90.00
_cell.angle_beta   90.00
_cell.angle_gamma   90.00
#
_symmetry.space_group_name_H-M   'P 1'
#
loop_
_entity.id
_entity.type
_entity.pdbx_description
1 polymer ?
#
loop_
_entity_poly.entity_id
_entity_poly.type
_entity_poly.pdbx_seq_one_letter_code
_entity_poly.pdbx_strand_id
1 'polypeptide(L)'
;MPEWQVEEGIGERRALLLDGETPLAAGVHWPGEIQAGDEFEGKLLRKTGARGTAQHPSGREVLVDKLPRDASEGANYLFAITRGAMTERGRFKLPAARPVSTIAGTISDPMANARSVRRFPLGVWEDIWHAASSGEVDFAGGSLLFAVTPAMTLIDIDGDLPPRELSLAAVPQIARWLTLFDLGGSIGIDFPTLQTKSDRKAVDSALEEALSGFSHERTAMNGFGLVQIVARLHGPSLLHRFATSRIGMAARMALRRAAMVEGPGATLLTVHPALRPRLGPEWIAELERRTARPVRIAIDPGLAIEAATAQIVPHDD
;
A
#
# COMPACT_ATOMS: atom_id res chain seq x y z
N MET A 1 -13.14 -4.71 19.44
CA MET A 1 -13.67 -4.79 18.07
C MET A 1 -12.74 -4.01 17.16
N PRO A 2 -12.42 -4.52 15.98
CA PRO A 2 -11.55 -3.82 15.03
C PRO A 2 -12.09 -2.44 14.67
N GLU A 3 -11.21 -1.42 14.68
CA GLU A 3 -11.53 -0.04 14.36
C GLU A 3 -10.51 0.53 13.40
N TRP A 4 -10.97 1.23 12.35
CA TRP A 4 -10.09 1.99 11.48
C TRP A 4 -9.65 3.28 12.17
N GLN A 5 -8.34 3.50 12.20
CA GLN A 5 -7.71 4.75 12.62
C GLN A 5 -6.99 5.38 11.45
N VAL A 6 -7.02 6.71 11.38
CA VAL A 6 -6.38 7.49 10.32
C VAL A 6 -5.46 8.54 10.94
N GLU A 7 -4.22 8.55 10.49
CA GLU A 7 -3.21 9.56 10.78
C GLU A 7 -2.97 10.42 9.54
N GLU A 8 -3.28 11.71 9.62
CA GLU A 8 -3.04 12.69 8.54
C GLU A 8 -1.57 13.12 8.54
N GLY A 9 -0.80 12.62 7.59
CA GLY A 9 0.60 12.97 7.39
C GLY A 9 0.79 14.20 6.49
N ILE A 10 2.05 14.60 6.29
CA ILE A 10 2.43 15.60 5.29
C ILE A 10 2.65 14.86 3.97
N GLY A 11 1.81 15.18 2.97
CA GLY A 11 1.84 14.53 1.66
C GLY A 11 1.33 13.09 1.62
N GLU A 12 0.71 12.60 2.69
CA GLU A 12 0.03 11.30 2.73
C GLU A 12 -1.00 11.20 3.85
N ARG A 13 -1.94 10.29 3.68
CA ARG A 13 -2.89 9.83 4.69
C ARG A 13 -2.62 8.35 4.95
N ARG A 14 -2.41 7.97 6.20
CA ARG A 14 -2.17 6.58 6.62
C ARG A 14 -3.37 6.06 7.35
N ALA A 15 -3.69 4.79 7.15
CA ALA A 15 -4.77 4.12 7.85
C ALA A 15 -4.31 2.78 8.42
N LEU A 16 -4.79 2.45 9.60
CA LEU A 16 -4.63 1.15 10.25
C LEU A 16 -5.99 0.64 10.73
N LEU A 17 -6.30 -0.62 10.43
CA LEU A 17 -7.34 -1.36 11.12
C LEU A 17 -6.71 -2.05 12.32
N LEU A 18 -7.11 -1.66 13.51
CA LEU A 18 -6.57 -2.18 14.77
C LEU A 18 -7.63 -2.95 15.56
N ASP A 19 -7.25 -4.08 16.14
CA ASP A 19 -7.97 -4.72 17.24
C ASP A 19 -7.12 -4.60 18.50
N GLY A 20 -7.47 -3.63 19.36
CA GLY A 20 -6.57 -3.14 20.38
C GLY A 20 -5.32 -2.49 19.75
N GLU A 21 -4.15 -3.02 20.03
CA GLU A 21 -2.88 -2.59 19.42
C GLU A 21 -2.44 -3.48 18.24
N THR A 22 -3.20 -4.55 17.96
CA THR A 22 -2.84 -5.51 16.90
C THR A 22 -3.28 -4.98 15.53
N PRO A 23 -2.36 -4.73 14.58
CA PRO A 23 -2.72 -4.31 13.23
C PRO A 23 -3.24 -5.50 12.41
N LEU A 24 -4.41 -5.30 11.79
CA LEU A 24 -5.10 -6.26 10.93
C LEU A 24 -5.00 -5.88 9.45
N ALA A 25 -5.00 -4.59 9.15
CA ALA A 25 -4.83 -4.07 7.79
C ALA A 25 -4.19 -2.69 7.83
N ALA A 26 -3.52 -2.30 6.76
CA ALA A 26 -2.94 -0.97 6.60
C ALA A 26 -3.17 -0.43 5.19
N GLY A 27 -3.17 0.88 5.06
CA GLY A 27 -3.31 1.56 3.78
C GLY A 27 -2.64 2.92 3.76
N VAL A 28 -2.25 3.37 2.56
CA VAL A 28 -1.66 4.70 2.32
C VAL A 28 -2.31 5.33 1.11
N HIS A 29 -2.74 6.56 1.27
CA HIS A 29 -3.26 7.39 0.20
C HIS A 29 -2.41 8.66 0.05
N TRP A 30 -2.13 9.05 -1.19
CA TRP A 30 -1.42 10.29 -1.47
C TRP A 30 -2.40 11.32 -2.05
N PRO A 31 -2.29 12.59 -1.66
CA PRO A 31 -3.16 13.64 -2.16
C PRO A 31 -3.19 13.70 -3.69
N GLY A 32 -4.38 13.82 -4.27
CA GLY A 32 -4.59 13.91 -5.71
C GLY A 32 -4.49 12.59 -6.48
N GLU A 33 -4.34 11.45 -5.81
CA GLU A 33 -4.54 10.15 -6.44
C GLU A 33 -6.01 9.90 -6.72
N ILE A 34 -6.30 9.30 -7.87
CA ILE A 34 -7.61 8.74 -8.19
C ILE A 34 -7.67 7.35 -7.55
N GLN A 35 -8.63 7.13 -6.66
CA GLN A 35 -8.71 5.93 -5.83
C GLN A 35 -9.88 5.03 -6.24
N ALA A 36 -9.75 3.73 -5.99
CA ALA A 36 -10.88 2.82 -6.14
C ALA A 36 -12.01 3.23 -5.18
N GLY A 37 -13.24 3.28 -5.71
CA GLY A 37 -14.40 3.79 -4.97
C GLY A 37 -14.77 5.23 -5.28
N ASP A 38 -13.84 6.04 -5.81
CA ASP A 38 -14.18 7.40 -6.27
C ASP A 38 -15.24 7.33 -7.37
N GLU A 39 -16.20 8.24 -7.31
CA GLU A 39 -17.22 8.39 -8.33
C GLU A 39 -17.08 9.76 -8.99
N PHE A 40 -17.26 9.80 -10.31
CA PHE A 40 -17.15 11.05 -11.07
C PHE A 40 -18.05 11.05 -12.29
N GLU A 41 -18.47 12.24 -12.70
CA GLU A 41 -19.02 12.47 -14.02
C GLU A 41 -17.88 12.82 -14.99
N GLY A 42 -17.86 12.14 -16.14
CA GLY A 42 -16.81 12.36 -17.12
C GLY A 42 -17.26 12.07 -18.54
N LYS A 43 -16.55 12.68 -19.50
CA LYS A 43 -16.81 12.54 -20.92
C LYS A 43 -16.17 11.25 -21.44
N LEU A 44 -16.94 10.41 -22.13
CA LEU A 44 -16.43 9.26 -22.87
C LEU A 44 -15.64 9.74 -24.09
N LEU A 45 -14.32 9.51 -24.09
CA LEU A 45 -13.43 9.98 -25.16
C LEU A 45 -13.38 9.00 -26.34
N ARG A 46 -13.25 7.72 -26.04
CA ARG A 46 -13.14 6.64 -27.03
C ARG A 46 -13.90 5.41 -26.57
N LYS A 47 -14.44 4.66 -27.53
CA LYS A 47 -15.15 3.38 -27.30
C LYS A 47 -14.70 2.32 -28.27
N THR A 48 -14.43 1.12 -27.76
CA THR A 48 -14.12 -0.08 -28.55
C THR A 48 -14.86 -1.26 -27.92
N GLY A 49 -16.03 -1.59 -28.47
CA GLY A 49 -16.90 -2.61 -27.88
C GLY A 49 -17.43 -2.19 -26.50
N ALA A 50 -17.20 -3.01 -25.50
CA ALA A 50 -17.58 -2.72 -24.10
C ALA A 50 -16.47 -1.99 -23.31
N ARG A 51 -15.40 -1.52 -23.96
CA ARG A 51 -14.27 -0.82 -23.34
C ARG A 51 -14.11 0.57 -23.94
N GLY A 52 -13.40 1.44 -23.22
CA GLY A 52 -13.11 2.77 -23.70
C GLY A 52 -12.17 3.55 -22.78
N THR A 53 -12.07 4.85 -23.04
CA THR A 53 -11.43 5.81 -22.15
C THR A 53 -12.37 6.97 -21.87
N ALA A 54 -12.36 7.49 -20.65
CA ALA A 54 -13.10 8.67 -20.24
C ALA A 54 -12.16 9.71 -19.65
N GLN A 55 -12.56 10.96 -19.70
CA GLN A 55 -11.86 12.06 -19.07
C GLN A 55 -12.38 12.28 -17.64
N HIS A 56 -11.48 12.13 -16.68
CA HIS A 56 -11.75 12.49 -15.29
C HIS A 56 -11.72 14.03 -15.11
N PRO A 57 -12.47 14.62 -14.16
CA PRO A 57 -12.44 16.06 -13.89
C PRO A 57 -11.05 16.66 -13.62
N SER A 58 -10.10 15.84 -13.13
CA SER A 58 -8.69 16.25 -12.98
C SER A 58 -7.91 16.38 -14.29
N GLY A 59 -8.56 16.17 -15.45
CA GLY A 59 -7.93 16.16 -16.76
C GLY A 59 -7.21 14.85 -17.15
N ARG A 60 -7.15 13.88 -16.25
CA ARG A 60 -6.50 12.56 -16.51
C ARG A 60 -7.45 11.63 -17.28
N GLU A 61 -6.89 10.77 -18.12
CA GLU A 61 -7.64 9.67 -18.75
C GLU A 61 -7.83 8.51 -17.77
N VAL A 62 -9.00 7.87 -17.88
CA VAL A 62 -9.38 6.68 -17.13
C VAL A 62 -9.83 5.60 -18.11
N LEU A 63 -9.34 4.38 -17.93
CA LEU A 63 -9.82 3.22 -18.67
C LEU A 63 -11.24 2.88 -18.20
N VAL A 64 -12.14 2.57 -19.13
CA VAL A 64 -13.51 2.19 -18.80
C VAL A 64 -13.81 0.80 -19.33
N ASP A 65 -14.30 -0.06 -18.47
CA ASP A 65 -14.82 -1.38 -18.81
C ASP A 65 -16.36 -1.42 -18.65
N LYS A 66 -17.00 -2.42 -19.29
CA LYS A 66 -18.45 -2.67 -19.19
C LYS A 66 -19.31 -1.51 -19.67
N LEU A 67 -18.87 -0.78 -20.69
CA LEU A 67 -19.69 0.24 -21.35
C LEU A 67 -20.97 -0.37 -21.94
N PRO A 68 -22.12 0.28 -21.78
CA PRO A 68 -23.36 -0.09 -22.47
C PRO A 68 -23.18 -0.11 -24.01
N ARG A 69 -23.98 -0.94 -24.70
CA ARG A 69 -23.88 -1.05 -26.17
C ARG A 69 -24.20 0.26 -26.87
N ASP A 70 -25.13 1.02 -26.33
CA ASP A 70 -25.64 2.31 -26.80
C ASP A 70 -24.83 3.51 -26.32
N ALA A 71 -23.78 3.29 -25.51
CA ALA A 71 -22.90 4.38 -25.07
C ALA A 71 -22.23 5.05 -26.28
N SER A 72 -22.24 6.38 -26.31
CA SER A 72 -21.75 7.21 -27.41
C SER A 72 -20.51 8.02 -26.98
N GLU A 73 -19.52 8.07 -27.86
CA GLU A 73 -18.35 8.96 -27.67
C GLU A 73 -18.82 10.42 -27.62
N GLY A 74 -18.16 11.21 -26.79
CA GLY A 74 -18.50 12.61 -26.58
C GLY A 74 -19.61 12.86 -25.55
N ALA A 75 -20.36 11.84 -25.13
CA ALA A 75 -21.38 11.97 -24.08
C ALA A 75 -20.77 11.83 -22.67
N ASN A 76 -21.44 12.43 -21.70
CA ASN A 76 -21.08 12.32 -20.28
C ASN A 76 -21.76 11.11 -19.65
N TYR A 77 -21.04 10.45 -18.77
CA TYR A 77 -21.51 9.31 -17.98
C TYR A 77 -21.01 9.43 -16.55
N LEU A 78 -21.73 8.80 -15.64
CA LEU A 78 -21.25 8.57 -14.28
C LEU A 78 -20.37 7.32 -14.26
N PHE A 79 -19.24 7.43 -13.62
CA PHE A 79 -18.26 6.35 -13.50
C PHE A 79 -17.88 6.14 -12.03
N ALA A 80 -17.68 4.88 -11.66
CA ALA A 80 -17.03 4.51 -10.40
C ALA A 80 -15.64 3.90 -10.68
N ILE A 81 -14.64 4.40 -10.03
CA ILE A 81 -13.27 3.89 -10.11
C ILE A 81 -13.21 2.49 -9.50
N THR A 82 -12.72 1.54 -10.25
CA THR A 82 -12.56 0.14 -9.81
C THR A 82 -11.12 -0.17 -9.41
N ARG A 83 -10.15 0.63 -9.91
CA ARG A 83 -8.73 0.53 -9.58
C ARG A 83 -8.06 1.90 -9.77
N GLY A 84 -7.28 2.31 -8.78
CA GLY A 84 -6.43 3.49 -8.87
C GLY A 84 -5.33 3.38 -9.95
N ALA A 85 -4.68 4.48 -10.25
CA ALA A 85 -3.50 4.49 -11.11
C ALA A 85 -2.35 3.72 -10.47
N MET A 86 -1.53 3.05 -11.28
CA MET A 86 -0.37 2.32 -10.80
C MET A 86 0.86 2.60 -11.66
N THR A 87 1.95 2.96 -11.01
CA THR A 87 3.26 2.96 -11.64
C THR A 87 3.84 1.56 -11.57
N GLU A 88 4.28 1.01 -12.69
CA GLU A 88 5.04 -0.22 -12.76
C GLU A 88 6.42 0.05 -13.40
N ARG A 89 7.33 -0.89 -13.27
CA ARG A 89 8.65 -0.75 -13.88
C ARG A 89 8.52 -0.59 -15.39
N GLY A 90 8.86 0.59 -15.91
CA GLY A 90 8.85 0.92 -17.33
C GLY A 90 7.47 1.25 -17.94
N ARG A 91 6.38 1.27 -17.14
CA ARG A 91 5.05 1.65 -17.63
C ARG A 91 4.17 2.23 -16.54
N PHE A 92 3.14 2.95 -16.98
CA PHE A 92 2.09 3.50 -16.14
C PHE A 92 0.74 2.87 -16.52
N LYS A 93 0.06 2.29 -15.54
CA LYS A 93 -1.32 1.83 -15.71
C LYS A 93 -2.29 2.95 -15.33
N LEU A 94 -3.09 3.38 -16.29
CA LEU A 94 -4.18 4.32 -16.04
C LEU A 94 -5.15 3.76 -15.01
N PRO A 95 -5.84 4.62 -14.24
CA PRO A 95 -6.95 4.18 -13.39
C PRO A 95 -8.00 3.47 -14.23
N ALA A 96 -8.74 2.56 -13.64
CA ALA A 96 -9.83 1.85 -14.30
C ALA A 96 -11.17 2.16 -13.62
N ALA A 97 -12.23 2.27 -14.40
CA ALA A 97 -13.57 2.59 -13.94
C ALA A 97 -14.62 1.73 -14.66
N ARG A 98 -15.85 1.80 -14.16
CA ARG A 98 -17.03 1.26 -14.83
C ARG A 98 -18.16 2.30 -14.80
N PRO A 99 -19.09 2.30 -15.78
CA PRO A 99 -20.28 3.12 -15.70
C PRO A 99 -21.15 2.70 -14.51
N VAL A 100 -21.81 3.68 -13.91
CA VAL A 100 -22.83 3.49 -12.86
C VAL A 100 -24.07 4.28 -13.22
N SER A 101 -25.24 3.81 -12.81
CA SER A 101 -26.52 4.46 -13.13
C SER A 101 -26.85 5.61 -12.19
N THR A 102 -26.33 5.58 -10.99
CA THR A 102 -26.51 6.62 -9.96
C THR A 102 -25.19 6.76 -9.20
N ILE A 103 -24.93 7.97 -8.70
CA ILE A 103 -23.92 8.16 -7.66
C ILE A 103 -24.48 7.47 -6.42
N ALA A 104 -24.08 6.26 -6.18
CA ALA A 104 -24.38 5.56 -4.95
C ALA A 104 -23.42 6.10 -3.90
N GLY A 105 -23.64 7.30 -3.38
CA GLY A 105 -22.73 7.96 -2.45
C GLY A 105 -21.72 7.03 -1.84
N THR A 106 -20.49 7.18 -2.25
CA THR A 106 -19.28 6.44 -1.89
C THR A 106 -19.53 4.94 -1.61
N ILE A 107 -19.12 4.05 -2.52
CA ILE A 107 -18.87 2.65 -2.12
C ILE A 107 -18.05 2.78 -0.85
N SER A 108 -18.59 2.34 0.27
CA SER A 108 -18.15 2.72 1.60
C SER A 108 -16.61 2.63 1.65
N ASP A 109 -15.96 3.79 1.55
CA ASP A 109 -14.56 3.90 1.92
C ASP A 109 -14.52 3.32 3.34
N PRO A 110 -13.89 2.18 3.59
CA PRO A 110 -13.82 1.62 4.94
C PRO A 110 -13.23 2.61 5.93
N MET A 111 -12.57 3.65 5.41
CA MET A 111 -11.97 4.74 6.18
C MET A 111 -12.90 5.96 6.33
N ALA A 112 -14.10 6.00 5.70
CA ALA A 112 -15.01 7.14 5.82
C ALA A 112 -15.46 7.40 7.27
N ASN A 113 -15.57 6.34 8.08
CA ASN A 113 -15.91 6.39 9.50
C ASN A 113 -14.70 6.12 10.42
N ALA A 114 -13.47 6.21 9.87
CA ALA A 114 -12.27 5.96 10.65
C ALA A 114 -12.06 7.06 11.71
N ARG A 115 -11.60 6.65 12.87
CA ARG A 115 -11.21 7.58 13.92
C ARG A 115 -9.94 8.32 13.52
N SER A 116 -10.00 9.65 13.41
CA SER A 116 -8.80 10.46 13.22
C SER A 116 -7.94 10.44 14.48
N VAL A 117 -6.67 10.14 14.34
CA VAL A 117 -5.69 10.11 15.42
C VAL A 117 -4.50 11.01 15.07
N ARG A 118 -3.91 11.62 16.11
CA ARG A 118 -2.66 12.38 15.91
C ARG A 118 -1.48 11.46 15.63
N ARG A 119 -1.51 10.24 16.20
CA ARG A 119 -0.42 9.25 16.15
C ARG A 119 -1.00 7.86 16.37
N PHE A 120 -0.53 6.89 15.60
CA PHE A 120 -0.77 5.46 15.87
C PHE A 120 -0.03 5.01 17.14
N PRO A 121 -0.37 3.84 17.70
CA PRO A 121 0.43 3.21 18.75
C PRO A 121 1.89 3.09 18.30
N LEU A 122 2.81 3.30 19.26
CA LEU A 122 4.25 3.37 19.00
C LEU A 122 4.75 2.06 18.34
N GLY A 123 5.53 2.20 17.29
CA GLY A 123 6.17 1.09 16.58
C GLY A 123 5.29 0.43 15.52
N VAL A 124 3.96 0.42 15.67
CA VAL A 124 3.07 -0.36 14.79
C VAL A 124 3.18 0.04 13.32
N TRP A 125 3.17 1.34 13.03
CA TRP A 125 3.33 1.81 11.65
C TRP A 125 4.76 1.64 11.15
N GLU A 126 5.73 1.89 12.00
CA GLU A 126 7.15 1.76 11.71
C GLU A 126 7.50 0.33 11.30
N ASP A 127 6.99 -0.69 12.00
CA ASP A 127 7.22 -2.10 11.68
C ASP A 127 6.64 -2.48 10.31
N ILE A 128 5.40 -2.06 10.02
CA ILE A 128 4.77 -2.28 8.71
C ILE A 128 5.56 -1.57 7.60
N TRP A 129 5.98 -0.33 7.86
CA TRP A 129 6.75 0.46 6.90
C TRP A 129 8.13 -0.17 6.63
N HIS A 130 8.80 -0.65 7.67
CA HIS A 130 10.10 -1.32 7.54
C HIS A 130 9.97 -2.63 6.77
N ALA A 131 9.01 -3.46 7.10
CA ALA A 131 8.72 -4.69 6.37
C ALA A 131 8.41 -4.44 4.89
N ALA A 132 7.62 -3.40 4.58
CA ALA A 132 7.35 -3.02 3.19
C ALA A 132 8.59 -2.45 2.46
N SER A 133 9.50 -1.80 3.19
CA SER A 133 10.74 -1.22 2.66
C SER A 133 11.78 -2.27 2.33
N SER A 134 11.96 -3.27 3.19
CA SER A 134 12.86 -4.40 2.97
C SER A 134 12.28 -5.43 2.01
N GLY A 135 10.96 -5.59 2.00
CA GLY A 135 10.27 -6.71 1.36
C GLY A 135 10.44 -8.02 2.14
N GLU A 136 10.89 -7.96 3.40
CA GLU A 136 11.18 -9.13 4.23
C GLU A 136 10.41 -9.07 5.54
N VAL A 137 9.93 -10.21 5.96
CA VAL A 137 9.16 -10.40 7.19
C VAL A 137 9.63 -11.66 7.89
N ASP A 138 10.22 -11.48 9.06
CA ASP A 138 10.66 -12.57 9.90
C ASP A 138 9.50 -13.20 10.68
N PHE A 139 9.56 -14.52 10.89
CA PHE A 139 8.71 -15.26 11.80
C PHE A 139 9.50 -16.37 12.50
N ALA A 140 8.91 -17.00 13.50
CA ALA A 140 9.59 -18.07 14.23
C ALA A 140 9.93 -19.24 13.30
N GLY A 141 11.22 -19.40 12.98
CA GLY A 141 11.77 -20.48 12.15
C GLY A 141 11.93 -20.14 10.67
N GLY A 142 11.69 -18.89 10.23
CA GLY A 142 11.92 -18.49 8.86
C GLY A 142 11.56 -17.04 8.54
N SER A 143 11.54 -16.70 7.26
CA SER A 143 11.13 -15.40 6.73
C SER A 143 10.28 -15.52 5.47
N LEU A 144 9.51 -14.49 5.18
CA LEU A 144 8.81 -14.27 3.91
C LEU A 144 9.54 -13.18 3.13
N LEU A 145 9.88 -13.45 1.89
CA LEU A 145 10.50 -12.50 0.96
C LEU A 145 9.48 -12.09 -0.11
N PHE A 146 9.14 -10.82 -0.16
CA PHE A 146 8.18 -10.26 -1.09
C PHE A 146 8.88 -9.56 -2.25
N ALA A 147 8.61 -9.97 -3.48
CA ALA A 147 9.15 -9.38 -4.70
C ALA A 147 8.04 -8.88 -5.64
N VAL A 148 7.99 -7.57 -5.87
CA VAL A 148 7.08 -6.97 -6.85
C VAL A 148 7.65 -7.11 -8.24
N THR A 149 6.96 -7.84 -9.11
CA THR A 149 7.32 -8.00 -10.53
C THR A 149 6.22 -7.41 -11.43
N PRO A 150 6.49 -7.19 -12.73
CA PRO A 150 5.47 -6.70 -13.66
C PRO A 150 4.25 -7.62 -13.82
N ALA A 151 4.39 -8.91 -13.51
CA ALA A 151 3.35 -9.91 -13.71
C ALA A 151 2.55 -10.18 -12.42
N MET A 152 3.25 -10.26 -11.28
CA MET A 152 2.67 -10.61 -9.98
C MET A 152 3.59 -10.19 -8.83
N THR A 153 3.05 -10.16 -7.62
CA THR A 153 3.88 -10.14 -6.42
C THR A 153 4.22 -11.59 -6.06
N LEU A 154 5.50 -11.90 -5.91
CA LEU A 154 5.98 -13.20 -5.46
C LEU A 154 6.25 -13.15 -3.95
N ILE A 155 5.95 -14.26 -3.28
CA ILE A 155 6.27 -14.50 -1.87
C ILE A 155 7.10 -15.78 -1.84
N ASP A 156 8.35 -15.66 -1.48
CA ASP A 156 9.25 -16.77 -1.23
C ASP A 156 9.36 -17.04 0.26
N ILE A 157 9.61 -18.28 0.64
CA ILE A 157 9.61 -18.74 2.04
C ILE A 157 10.94 -19.40 2.33
N ASP A 158 11.77 -18.73 3.14
CA ASP A 158 13.06 -19.22 3.60
C ASP A 158 13.04 -19.55 5.08
N GLY A 159 13.86 -20.52 5.51
CA GLY A 159 14.01 -20.84 6.93
C GLY A 159 14.73 -22.16 7.20
N ASP A 160 14.97 -22.43 8.47
CA ASP A 160 15.74 -23.59 8.94
C ASP A 160 14.86 -24.79 9.37
N LEU A 161 13.55 -24.62 9.41
CA LEU A 161 12.61 -25.69 9.77
C LEU A 161 12.48 -26.73 8.64
N PRO A 162 12.11 -27.98 8.97
CA PRO A 162 11.73 -28.95 7.94
C PRO A 162 10.64 -28.40 7.00
N PRO A 163 10.66 -28.73 5.70
CA PRO A 163 9.81 -28.06 4.69
C PRO A 163 8.31 -28.00 5.05
N ARG A 164 7.75 -29.06 5.63
CA ARG A 164 6.34 -29.08 6.05
C ARG A 164 6.08 -28.14 7.22
N GLU A 165 6.95 -28.14 8.22
CA GLU A 165 6.83 -27.30 9.41
C GLU A 165 6.99 -25.84 9.04
N LEU A 166 8.00 -25.50 8.23
CA LEU A 166 8.24 -24.17 7.70
C LEU A 166 7.01 -23.66 6.91
N SER A 167 6.47 -24.49 6.01
CA SER A 167 5.27 -24.12 5.23
C SER A 167 4.06 -23.82 6.13
N LEU A 168 3.82 -24.66 7.15
CA LEU A 168 2.71 -24.44 8.08
C LEU A 168 2.91 -23.21 8.97
N ALA A 169 4.15 -22.90 9.39
CA ALA A 169 4.48 -21.71 10.18
C ALA A 169 4.34 -20.42 9.34
N ALA A 170 4.62 -20.49 8.04
CA ALA A 170 4.51 -19.37 7.11
C ALA A 170 3.05 -18.97 6.82
N VAL A 171 2.11 -19.93 6.80
CA VAL A 171 0.71 -19.71 6.41
C VAL A 171 0.03 -18.54 7.16
N PRO A 172 0.02 -18.46 8.49
CA PRO A 172 -0.62 -17.35 9.20
C PRO A 172 0.08 -16.01 8.92
N GLN A 173 1.38 -16.02 8.69
CA GLN A 173 2.13 -14.81 8.33
C GLN A 173 1.77 -14.32 6.93
N ILE A 174 1.65 -15.22 5.97
CA ILE A 174 1.19 -14.89 4.63
C ILE A 174 -0.17 -14.20 4.71
N ALA A 175 -1.16 -14.81 5.36
CA ALA A 175 -2.50 -14.26 5.50
C ALA A 175 -2.49 -12.85 6.13
N ARG A 176 -1.71 -12.66 7.20
CA ARG A 176 -1.54 -11.37 7.88
C ARG A 176 -0.93 -10.29 6.96
N TRP A 177 0.17 -10.61 6.28
CA TRP A 177 0.91 -9.61 5.52
C TRP A 177 0.28 -9.30 4.15
N LEU A 178 -0.58 -10.16 3.61
CA LEU A 178 -1.42 -9.80 2.47
C LEU A 178 -2.30 -8.58 2.77
N THR A 179 -2.89 -8.52 3.95
CA THR A 179 -3.74 -7.39 4.38
C THR A 179 -2.95 -6.18 4.87
N LEU A 180 -1.83 -6.40 5.59
CA LEU A 180 -0.98 -5.32 6.07
C LEU A 180 -0.25 -4.58 4.95
N PHE A 181 0.04 -5.24 3.83
CA PHE A 181 0.60 -4.57 2.65
C PHE A 181 -0.45 -4.07 1.66
N ASP A 182 -1.74 -4.31 1.92
CA ASP A 182 -2.84 -4.04 0.99
C ASP A 182 -2.59 -4.67 -0.39
N LEU A 183 -2.27 -5.97 -0.38
CA LEU A 183 -1.92 -6.69 -1.59
C LEU A 183 -3.16 -7.08 -2.38
N GLY A 184 -3.12 -6.84 -3.68
CA GLY A 184 -4.11 -7.29 -4.64
C GLY A 184 -3.49 -7.63 -5.99
N GLY A 185 -4.31 -8.07 -6.92
CA GLY A 185 -3.87 -8.55 -8.23
C GLY A 185 -3.40 -9.99 -8.19
N SER A 186 -2.42 -10.33 -9.03
CA SER A 186 -1.83 -11.67 -9.06
C SER A 186 -0.73 -11.79 -8.01
N ILE A 187 -0.78 -12.84 -7.20
CA ILE A 187 0.19 -13.15 -6.14
C ILE A 187 0.60 -14.60 -6.32
N GLY A 188 1.90 -14.86 -6.34
CA GLY A 188 2.47 -16.21 -6.33
C GLY A 188 3.10 -16.49 -4.97
N ILE A 189 2.80 -17.64 -4.38
CA ILE A 189 3.45 -18.11 -3.15
C ILE A 189 4.27 -19.33 -3.53
N ASP A 190 5.57 -19.26 -3.28
CA ASP A 190 6.51 -20.35 -3.51
C ASP A 190 6.85 -21.01 -2.18
N PHE A 191 6.17 -22.11 -1.91
CA PHE A 191 6.40 -22.92 -0.71
C PHE A 191 7.58 -23.86 -0.93
N PRO A 192 8.32 -24.19 0.14
CA PRO A 192 9.32 -25.27 0.07
C PRO A 192 8.74 -26.53 -0.56
N THR A 193 9.56 -27.23 -1.38
CA THR A 193 9.13 -28.43 -2.08
C THR A 193 8.71 -29.54 -1.08
N LEU A 194 7.44 -29.90 -1.10
CA LEU A 194 6.85 -30.94 -0.25
C LEU A 194 6.81 -32.28 -1.01
N GLN A 195 7.50 -33.29 -0.45
CA GLN A 195 7.66 -34.58 -1.09
C GLN A 195 6.34 -35.34 -1.24
N THR A 196 5.48 -35.32 -0.21
CA THR A 196 4.27 -36.11 -0.19
C THR A 196 3.03 -35.28 -0.62
N LYS A 197 2.07 -35.96 -1.24
CA LYS A 197 0.77 -35.37 -1.56
C LYS A 197 -0.03 -35.02 -0.30
N SER A 198 0.15 -35.76 0.79
CA SER A 198 -0.49 -35.49 2.09
C SER A 198 0.00 -34.18 2.70
N ASP A 199 1.30 -33.89 2.64
CA ASP A 199 1.87 -32.65 3.18
C ASP A 199 1.38 -31.45 2.37
N ARG A 200 1.41 -31.54 1.03
CA ARG A 200 0.85 -30.50 0.17
C ARG A 200 -0.61 -30.21 0.48
N LYS A 201 -1.42 -31.27 0.68
CA LYS A 201 -2.84 -31.10 1.04
C LYS A 201 -3.00 -30.46 2.43
N ALA A 202 -2.17 -30.80 3.40
CA ALA A 202 -2.23 -30.23 4.74
C ALA A 202 -1.93 -28.72 4.73
N VAL A 203 -0.87 -28.30 4.02
CA VAL A 203 -0.52 -26.90 3.86
C VAL A 203 -1.58 -26.14 3.06
N ASP A 204 -2.09 -26.73 1.98
CA ASP A 204 -3.15 -26.14 1.15
C ASP A 204 -4.45 -25.89 1.95
N SER A 205 -4.84 -26.85 2.81
CA SER A 205 -6.00 -26.68 3.70
C SER A 205 -5.77 -25.63 4.78
N ALA A 206 -4.57 -25.57 5.37
CA ALA A 206 -4.23 -24.52 6.33
C ALA A 206 -4.26 -23.13 5.68
N LEU A 207 -3.76 -23.00 4.45
CA LEU A 207 -3.80 -21.75 3.69
C LEU A 207 -5.25 -21.33 3.36
N GLU A 208 -6.12 -22.27 3.01
CA GLU A 208 -7.55 -22.02 2.76
C GLU A 208 -8.24 -21.44 4.01
N GLU A 209 -7.98 -22.05 5.16
CA GLU A 209 -8.52 -21.58 6.44
C GLU A 209 -8.00 -20.18 6.82
N ALA A 210 -6.69 -19.98 6.71
CA ALA A 210 -6.06 -18.70 7.06
C ALA A 210 -6.52 -17.55 6.15
N LEU A 211 -6.83 -17.82 4.88
CA LEU A 211 -7.29 -16.83 3.91
C LEU A 211 -8.83 -16.68 3.86
N SER A 212 -9.58 -17.33 4.74
CA SER A 212 -11.07 -17.31 4.72
C SER A 212 -11.67 -15.90 4.80
N GLY A 213 -10.99 -14.96 5.45
CA GLY A 213 -11.37 -13.54 5.52
C GLY A 213 -10.83 -12.65 4.38
N PHE A 214 -9.99 -13.18 3.51
CA PHE A 214 -9.38 -12.47 2.39
C PHE A 214 -10.08 -12.82 1.08
N SER A 215 -10.74 -11.85 0.44
CA SER A 215 -11.50 -12.10 -0.81
C SER A 215 -10.57 -12.36 -1.99
N HIS A 216 -10.51 -13.62 -2.45
CA HIS A 216 -9.62 -14.07 -3.52
C HIS A 216 -10.14 -15.31 -4.25
N GLU A 217 -9.53 -15.60 -5.38
CA GLU A 217 -9.52 -16.90 -6.05
C GLU A 217 -8.10 -17.45 -6.02
N ARG A 218 -7.93 -18.77 -5.90
CA ARG A 218 -6.61 -19.39 -5.90
C ARG A 218 -6.58 -20.77 -6.56
N THR A 219 -5.39 -21.16 -6.97
CA THR A 219 -5.12 -22.57 -7.36
C THR A 219 -4.86 -23.41 -6.10
N ALA A 220 -5.08 -24.70 -6.20
CA ALA A 220 -4.48 -25.64 -5.25
C ALA A 220 -2.93 -25.63 -5.41
N MET A 221 -2.23 -26.01 -4.34
CA MET A 221 -0.77 -26.16 -4.38
C MET A 221 -0.37 -27.22 -5.41
N ASN A 222 0.48 -26.84 -6.36
CA ASN A 222 0.98 -27.76 -7.38
C ASN A 222 2.13 -28.65 -6.85
N GLY A 223 2.67 -29.54 -7.71
CA GLY A 223 3.75 -30.45 -7.35
C GLY A 223 5.08 -29.78 -6.99
N PHE A 224 5.26 -28.54 -7.38
CA PHE A 224 6.48 -27.75 -7.12
C PHE A 224 6.37 -26.83 -5.87
N GLY A 225 5.21 -26.80 -5.21
CA GLY A 225 4.98 -25.93 -4.06
C GLY A 225 4.30 -24.59 -4.40
N LEU A 226 4.10 -24.29 -5.68
CA LEU A 226 3.55 -23.00 -6.07
C LEU A 226 2.02 -22.96 -5.89
N VAL A 227 1.55 -21.86 -5.26
CA VAL A 227 0.14 -21.45 -5.20
C VAL A 227 0.01 -20.09 -5.87
N GLN A 228 -0.97 -19.95 -6.77
CA GLN A 228 -1.31 -18.67 -7.35
C GLN A 228 -2.63 -18.14 -6.76
N ILE A 229 -2.62 -16.88 -6.34
CA ILE A 229 -3.78 -16.16 -5.83
C ILE A 229 -4.10 -15.01 -6.80
N VAL A 230 -5.38 -14.76 -7.01
CA VAL A 230 -5.88 -13.55 -7.68
C VAL A 230 -6.86 -12.86 -6.74
N ALA A 231 -6.49 -11.68 -6.27
CA ALA A 231 -7.31 -10.84 -5.43
C ALA A 231 -7.69 -9.54 -6.16
N ARG A 232 -8.72 -8.86 -5.67
CA ARG A 232 -9.11 -7.58 -6.26
C ARG A 232 -8.00 -6.55 -6.05
N LEU A 233 -7.57 -5.91 -7.15
CA LEU A 233 -6.55 -4.87 -7.14
C LEU A 233 -7.24 -3.50 -7.07
N HIS A 234 -7.16 -2.83 -5.93
CA HIS A 234 -7.74 -1.50 -5.72
C HIS A 234 -6.79 -0.37 -6.11
N GLY A 235 -5.49 -0.58 -5.93
CA GLY A 235 -4.45 0.41 -6.21
C GLY A 235 -3.06 -0.14 -5.89
N PRO A 236 -2.05 0.72 -5.79
CA PRO A 236 -0.70 0.30 -5.43
C PRO A 236 -0.64 -0.09 -3.95
N SER A 237 -0.22 -1.32 -3.67
CA SER A 237 0.12 -1.78 -2.32
C SER A 237 1.31 -1.01 -1.73
N LEU A 238 1.56 -1.17 -0.43
CA LEU A 238 2.77 -0.60 0.20
C LEU A 238 4.05 -1.06 -0.50
N LEU A 239 4.14 -2.34 -0.87
CA LEU A 239 5.29 -2.89 -1.61
C LEU A 239 5.46 -2.22 -2.99
N HIS A 240 4.35 -2.00 -3.74
CA HIS A 240 4.41 -1.30 -5.02
C HIS A 240 4.87 0.15 -4.86
N ARG A 241 4.44 0.84 -3.79
CA ARG A 241 4.88 2.20 -3.50
C ARG A 241 6.39 2.27 -3.22
N PHE A 242 6.94 1.31 -2.49
CA PHE A 242 8.40 1.21 -2.31
C PHE A 242 9.11 0.87 -3.61
N ALA A 243 8.64 -0.11 -4.36
CA ALA A 243 9.25 -0.52 -5.62
C ALA A 243 9.31 0.60 -6.69
N THR A 244 8.36 1.55 -6.65
CA THR A 244 8.22 2.59 -7.67
C THR A 244 8.51 4.01 -7.18
N SER A 245 8.49 4.25 -5.87
CA SER A 245 8.70 5.57 -5.26
C SER A 245 9.41 5.50 -3.89
N ARG A 246 10.49 4.72 -3.80
CA ARG A 246 11.26 4.54 -2.56
C ARG A 246 11.64 5.87 -1.89
N ILE A 247 12.16 6.80 -2.67
CA ILE A 247 12.51 8.15 -2.19
C ILE A 247 11.28 8.90 -1.69
N GLY A 248 10.13 8.79 -2.38
CA GLY A 248 8.87 9.40 -1.98
C GLY A 248 8.33 8.85 -0.66
N MET A 249 8.42 7.53 -0.45
CA MET A 249 8.06 6.87 0.81
C MET A 249 8.98 7.32 1.96
N ALA A 250 10.29 7.31 1.73
CA ALA A 250 11.28 7.72 2.74
C ALA A 250 11.16 9.21 3.12
N ALA A 251 10.88 10.09 2.16
CA ALA A 251 10.68 11.51 2.45
C ALA A 251 9.47 11.75 3.36
N ARG A 252 8.35 11.05 3.13
CA ARG A 252 7.15 11.15 3.98
C ARG A 252 7.39 10.59 5.39
N MET A 253 8.13 9.48 5.50
CA MET A 253 8.52 8.95 6.80
C MET A 253 9.47 9.89 7.53
N ALA A 254 10.40 10.55 6.84
CA ALA A 254 11.26 11.57 7.43
C ALA A 254 10.45 12.74 8.03
N LEU A 255 9.44 13.22 7.30
CA LEU A 255 8.52 14.25 7.80
C LEU A 255 7.68 13.77 8.99
N ARG A 256 7.23 12.51 8.97
CA ARG A 256 6.52 11.91 10.10
C ARG A 256 7.41 11.86 11.34
N ARG A 257 8.65 11.39 11.22
CA ARG A 257 9.64 11.40 12.32
C ARG A 257 9.86 12.81 12.86
N ALA A 258 10.03 13.80 11.99
CA ALA A 258 10.21 15.19 12.36
C ALA A 258 8.97 15.79 13.06
N ALA A 259 7.77 15.41 12.66
CA ALA A 259 6.53 15.84 13.31
C ALA A 259 6.32 15.22 14.69
N MET A 260 7.00 14.10 15.00
CA MET A 260 6.84 13.36 16.26
C MET A 260 7.85 13.73 17.34
N VAL A 261 8.95 14.42 17.01
CA VAL A 261 9.87 14.89 18.05
C VAL A 261 9.20 15.99 18.88
N GLU A 262 9.42 16.00 20.19
CA GLU A 262 8.81 16.92 21.13
C GLU A 262 9.90 17.65 21.91
N GLY A 263 9.63 18.91 22.28
CA GLY A 263 10.52 19.76 23.05
C GLY A 263 10.61 21.19 22.50
N PRO A 264 11.17 22.13 23.27
CA PRO A 264 11.42 23.49 22.84
C PRO A 264 12.65 23.56 21.91
N GLY A 265 12.63 24.47 20.92
CA GLY A 265 13.74 24.72 20.00
C GLY A 265 13.36 24.52 18.54
N ALA A 266 14.36 24.27 17.69
CA ALA A 266 14.19 23.97 16.28
C ALA A 266 14.24 22.46 16.03
N THR A 267 13.51 21.98 15.03
CA THR A 267 13.63 20.59 14.57
C THR A 267 14.76 20.48 13.57
N LEU A 268 15.80 19.72 13.89
CA LEU A 268 16.85 19.32 12.95
C LEU A 268 16.47 18.00 12.31
N LEU A 269 16.19 18.02 11.02
CA LEU A 269 15.87 16.85 10.20
C LEU A 269 17.10 16.49 9.36
N THR A 270 17.79 15.39 9.70
CA THR A 270 18.95 14.89 8.95
C THR A 270 18.52 13.80 7.98
N VAL A 271 18.86 13.97 6.69
CA VAL A 271 18.37 13.11 5.61
C VAL A 271 19.48 12.74 4.63
N HIS A 272 19.33 11.59 3.97
CA HIS A 272 20.15 11.27 2.80
C HIS A 272 19.93 12.30 1.67
N PRO A 273 20.96 12.67 0.88
CA PRO A 273 20.88 13.69 -0.19
C PRO A 273 19.72 13.46 -1.17
N ALA A 274 19.41 12.21 -1.50
CA ALA A 274 18.33 11.84 -2.43
C ALA A 274 16.93 12.29 -1.97
N LEU A 275 16.72 12.55 -0.67
CA LEU A 275 15.44 13.00 -0.14
C LEU A 275 15.25 14.52 -0.30
N ARG A 276 16.34 15.28 -0.34
CA ARG A 276 16.28 16.77 -0.35
C ARG A 276 15.38 17.36 -1.43
N PRO A 277 15.40 16.87 -2.70
CA PRO A 277 14.52 17.40 -3.75
C PRO A 277 13.03 17.11 -3.52
N ARG A 278 12.70 16.13 -2.69
CA ARG A 278 11.31 15.77 -2.35
C ARG A 278 10.77 16.55 -1.15
N LEU A 279 11.65 17.08 -0.31
CA LEU A 279 11.29 17.93 0.82
C LEU A 279 11.11 19.39 0.34
N GLY A 280 10.03 19.62 -0.42
CA GLY A 280 9.70 20.93 -0.97
C GLY A 280 9.30 21.95 0.10
N PRO A 281 9.32 23.26 -0.25
CA PRO A 281 9.02 24.32 0.70
C PRO A 281 7.62 24.20 1.32
N GLU A 282 6.63 23.74 0.54
CA GLU A 282 5.26 23.53 1.03
C GLU A 282 5.18 22.49 2.15
N TRP A 283 5.93 21.38 2.02
CA TRP A 283 5.96 20.33 3.05
C TRP A 283 6.70 20.78 4.30
N ILE A 284 7.76 21.56 4.13
CA ILE A 284 8.50 22.11 5.28
C ILE A 284 7.67 23.17 6.01
N ALA A 285 7.03 24.09 5.30
CA ALA A 285 6.12 25.06 5.91
C ALA A 285 4.94 24.38 6.65
N GLU A 286 4.39 23.29 6.09
CA GLU A 286 3.35 22.52 6.75
C GLU A 286 3.87 21.81 8.02
N LEU A 287 5.12 21.30 8.00
CA LEU A 287 5.76 20.71 9.19
C LEU A 287 5.97 21.78 10.28
N GLU A 288 6.48 22.95 9.93
CA GLU A 288 6.67 24.07 10.84
C GLU A 288 5.33 24.54 11.45
N ARG A 289 4.29 24.64 10.62
CA ARG A 289 2.95 25.01 11.07
C ARG A 289 2.37 23.98 12.06
N ARG A 290 2.52 22.66 11.80
CA ARG A 290 2.01 21.59 12.66
C ARG A 290 2.74 21.47 13.98
N THR A 291 4.04 21.75 13.97
CA THR A 291 4.90 21.59 15.15
C THR A 291 5.13 22.88 15.92
N ALA A 292 4.74 24.04 15.33
CA ALA A 292 5.06 25.39 15.82
C ALA A 292 6.57 25.59 16.07
N ARG A 293 7.43 24.97 15.26
CA ARG A 293 8.89 25.02 15.35
C ARG A 293 9.51 25.23 14.00
N PRO A 294 10.60 26.03 13.89
CA PRO A 294 11.38 26.10 12.66
C PRO A 294 12.06 24.77 12.37
N VAL A 295 12.21 24.47 11.08
CA VAL A 295 12.82 23.22 10.61
C VAL A 295 14.13 23.52 9.89
N ARG A 296 15.19 22.86 10.33
CA ARG A 296 16.50 22.86 9.68
C ARG A 296 16.75 21.51 9.04
N ILE A 297 17.20 21.49 7.79
CA ILE A 297 17.52 20.27 7.07
C ILE A 297 19.02 20.14 6.99
N ALA A 298 19.56 19.05 7.56
CA ALA A 298 20.94 18.63 7.37
C ALA A 298 21.00 17.48 6.35
N ILE A 299 22.07 17.45 5.58
CA ILE A 299 22.31 16.41 4.58
C ILE A 299 23.49 15.53 5.05
N ASP A 300 23.23 14.24 5.13
CA ASP A 300 24.26 13.24 5.47
C ASP A 300 24.29 12.12 4.42
N PRO A 301 25.34 12.10 3.55
CA PRO A 301 25.49 11.03 2.56
C PRO A 301 25.76 9.65 3.16
N GLY A 302 26.16 9.57 4.43
CA GLY A 302 26.39 8.31 5.14
C GLY A 302 25.13 7.60 5.61
N LEU A 303 23.97 8.30 5.60
CA LEU A 303 22.70 7.68 5.96
C LEU A 303 22.17 6.80 4.83
N ALA A 304 21.50 5.70 5.20
CA ALA A 304 20.62 5.02 4.25
C ALA A 304 19.40 5.91 3.93
N ILE A 305 18.78 5.68 2.76
CA ILE A 305 17.62 6.48 2.31
C ILE A 305 16.48 6.45 3.35
N GLU A 306 16.29 5.33 4.03
CA GLU A 306 15.25 5.09 5.02
C GLU A 306 15.63 5.55 6.44
N ALA A 307 16.89 5.91 6.66
CA ALA A 307 17.45 6.18 7.99
C ALA A 307 17.42 7.68 8.39
N ALA A 308 16.54 8.48 7.79
CA ALA A 308 16.37 9.87 8.20
C ALA A 308 16.13 9.98 9.71
N THR A 309 16.78 10.96 10.37
CA THR A 309 16.64 11.20 11.81
C THR A 309 16.10 12.59 12.07
N ALA A 310 15.41 12.77 13.17
CA ALA A 310 14.92 14.06 13.62
C ALA A 310 15.21 14.24 15.11
N GLN A 311 15.63 15.44 15.49
CA GLN A 311 15.90 15.78 16.89
C GLN A 311 15.62 17.28 17.13
N ILE A 312 15.41 17.63 18.40
CA ILE A 312 15.32 19.03 18.80
C ILE A 312 16.74 19.56 19.02
N VAL A 313 16.99 20.75 18.48
CA VAL A 313 18.22 21.51 18.70
C VAL A 313 17.88 22.92 19.23
N PRO A 314 18.82 23.59 19.91
CA PRO A 314 18.60 24.97 20.34
C PRO A 314 18.16 25.87 19.18
N HIS A 315 17.32 26.84 19.51
CA HIS A 315 17.03 27.93 18.60
C HIS A 315 18.28 28.83 18.60
N ASP A 316 18.98 28.94 17.47
CA ASP A 316 19.97 29.99 17.34
C ASP A 316 19.22 31.30 17.08
N ASP A 317 19.47 32.31 17.92
CA ASP A 317 18.95 33.67 17.79
C ASP A 317 19.46 34.36 16.53
#